data_40c13a124264bfff9090a98d2689ec32
#
_entry.id   40c13a124264bfff9090a98d2689ec32
#
_cell.length_a   1.000
_cell.length_b   1.000
_cell.length_c   1.000
_cell.angle_alpha   90.00
_cell.angle_beta   90.00
_cell.angle_gamma   90.00
#
_symmetry.space_group_name_H-M   'P 1'
#
loop_
_entity.id
_entity.type
_entity.pdbx_description
1 polymer ?
#
loop_
_entity_poly.entity_id
_entity_poly.type
_entity_poly.pdbx_seq_one_letter_code
_entity_poly.pdbx_strand_id
1 'polypeptide(L)'
;MKKYVVIIDLHCDPTIPSGAGDIGGGNTYSRSLLQELQKHNINHIYITRKKYPHLEEYISMTPVCDFYRINLGDWGPIDKDVLQNYHLRSKELIIEILSKYKDCSFIFHSSYWQSGMLAYDLAKQYKTFYVHTILSNAKKKEQTGAIEDIVKQRIHEEEKIFAHAKYLICSSLSEINEMQELYAIPPEHLILAGLKVDYHYLYPAYNTRGEVRINTLGNTIAEQIYL
;
A
#
# COMPACT_ATOMS: atom_id res chain seq x y z
N MET A 1 8.05 0.59 -24.65
CA MET A 1 6.93 1.06 -23.79
C MET A 1 7.47 1.24 -22.39
N LYS A 2 7.35 2.43 -21.80
CA LYS A 2 7.84 2.71 -20.45
C LYS A 2 6.91 2.05 -19.44
N LYS A 3 7.47 1.37 -18.44
CA LYS A 3 6.71 0.68 -17.40
C LYS A 3 6.67 1.53 -16.12
N TYR A 4 5.50 1.62 -15.49
CA TYR A 4 5.31 2.30 -14.22
C TYR A 4 4.69 1.37 -13.18
N VAL A 5 5.17 1.48 -11.95
CA VAL A 5 4.48 0.95 -10.77
C VAL A 5 3.53 2.03 -10.27
N VAL A 6 2.23 1.76 -10.27
CA VAL A 6 1.19 2.65 -9.76
C VAL A 6 0.85 2.24 -8.34
N ILE A 7 1.29 3.02 -7.36
CA ILE A 7 1.06 2.75 -5.94
C ILE A 7 -0.21 3.49 -5.52
N ILE A 8 -1.19 2.75 -5.04
CA ILE A 8 -2.46 3.26 -4.55
C ILE A 8 -2.52 3.05 -3.04
N ASP A 9 -2.49 4.14 -2.29
CA ASP A 9 -2.62 4.12 -0.83
C ASP A 9 -3.43 5.34 -0.36
N LEU A 10 -4.75 5.19 -0.31
CA LEU A 10 -5.64 6.29 0.01
C LEU A 10 -5.55 6.75 1.48
N HIS A 11 -4.94 5.93 2.34
CA HIS A 11 -4.80 6.20 3.77
C HIS A 11 -3.52 6.92 4.13
N CYS A 12 -2.45 6.69 3.37
CA CYS A 12 -1.12 7.15 3.71
C CYS A 12 -0.64 8.23 2.75
N ASP A 13 -0.23 9.36 3.28
CA ASP A 13 0.53 10.38 2.57
C ASP A 13 1.94 10.43 3.15
N PRO A 14 2.94 9.83 2.47
CA PRO A 14 4.31 9.72 2.99
C PRO A 14 5.03 11.07 3.12
N THR A 15 4.48 12.14 2.54
CA THR A 15 5.05 13.48 2.64
C THR A 15 4.66 14.18 3.95
N ILE A 16 3.61 13.70 4.64
CA ILE A 16 3.18 14.24 5.92
C ILE A 16 4.00 13.56 7.04
N PRO A 17 4.59 14.33 7.97
CA PRO A 17 5.36 13.78 9.08
C PRO A 17 4.54 12.79 9.92
N SER A 18 5.17 11.69 10.33
CA SER A 18 4.56 10.71 11.23
C SER A 18 4.33 11.32 12.63
N GLY A 19 3.27 10.89 13.31
CA GLY A 19 2.94 11.37 14.67
C GLY A 19 1.87 12.45 14.74
N ALA A 20 1.34 12.93 13.62
CA ALA A 20 0.21 13.84 13.57
C ALA A 20 -1.10 13.06 13.35
N GLY A 21 -1.94 12.97 14.36
CA GLY A 21 -3.26 12.32 14.27
C GLY A 21 -3.19 10.82 13.96
N ASP A 22 -3.84 10.38 12.89
CA ASP A 22 -3.93 8.99 12.42
C ASP A 22 -2.71 8.52 11.60
N ILE A 23 -1.63 9.29 11.58
CA ILE A 23 -0.43 9.04 10.79
C ILE A 23 0.51 8.08 11.53
N GLY A 24 0.43 6.81 11.19
CA GLY A 24 1.13 5.71 11.86
C GLY A 24 2.11 4.93 10.96
N GLY A 25 2.25 3.65 11.24
CA GLY A 25 3.15 2.73 10.55
C GLY A 25 2.99 2.65 9.04
N GLY A 26 1.76 2.84 8.52
CA GLY A 26 1.50 2.86 7.08
C GLY A 26 2.27 3.96 6.35
N ASN A 27 2.35 5.16 6.91
CA ASN A 27 3.14 6.25 6.29
C ASN A 27 4.64 5.94 6.27
N THR A 28 5.15 5.30 7.33
CA THR A 28 6.55 4.85 7.38
C THR A 28 6.83 3.80 6.32
N TYR A 29 5.91 2.83 6.17
CA TYR A 29 5.99 1.82 5.11
C TYR A 29 6.01 2.46 3.72
N SER A 30 5.03 3.32 3.42
CA SER A 30 4.91 3.97 2.11
C SER A 30 6.13 4.84 1.79
N ARG A 31 6.66 5.56 2.77
CA ARG A 31 7.91 6.34 2.61
C ARG A 31 9.09 5.44 2.27
N SER A 32 9.24 4.32 2.98
CA SER A 32 10.31 3.36 2.74
C SER A 32 10.20 2.71 1.36
N LEU A 33 8.98 2.36 0.93
CA LEU A 33 8.72 1.82 -0.41
C LEU A 33 9.12 2.81 -1.50
N LEU A 34 8.71 4.08 -1.38
CA LEU A 34 9.10 5.13 -2.34
C LEU A 34 10.63 5.31 -2.42
N GLN A 35 11.31 5.33 -1.27
CA GLN A 35 12.77 5.45 -1.23
C GLN A 35 13.47 4.27 -1.94
N GLU A 36 12.99 3.05 -1.75
CA GLU A 36 13.57 1.88 -2.42
C GLU A 36 13.30 1.89 -3.92
N LEU A 37 12.10 2.23 -4.37
CA LEU A 37 11.80 2.36 -5.80
C LEU A 37 12.67 3.45 -6.48
N GLN A 38 12.88 4.57 -5.82
CA GLN A 38 13.77 5.64 -6.28
C GLN A 38 15.22 5.16 -6.37
N LYS A 39 15.73 4.50 -5.34
CA LYS A 39 17.08 3.94 -5.28
C LYS A 39 17.36 2.97 -6.43
N HIS A 40 16.37 2.16 -6.80
CA HIS A 40 16.44 1.21 -7.92
C HIS A 40 16.05 1.82 -9.27
N ASN A 41 15.84 3.15 -9.34
CA ASN A 41 15.47 3.89 -10.56
C ASN A 41 14.21 3.34 -11.26
N ILE A 42 13.26 2.81 -10.47
CA ILE A 42 11.99 2.28 -10.95
C ILE A 42 11.00 3.42 -11.13
N ASN A 43 10.45 3.58 -12.35
CA ASN A 43 9.42 4.61 -12.58
C ASN A 43 8.15 4.25 -11.81
N HIS A 44 7.64 5.19 -11.02
CA HIS A 44 6.44 4.96 -10.24
C HIS A 44 5.58 6.21 -10.10
N ILE A 45 4.29 5.97 -9.91
CA ILE A 45 3.26 6.97 -9.66
C ILE A 45 2.66 6.63 -8.32
N TYR A 46 2.76 7.52 -7.35
CA TYR A 46 2.10 7.35 -6.05
C TYR A 46 0.80 8.14 -6.02
N ILE A 47 -0.30 7.48 -5.63
CA ILE A 47 -1.62 8.08 -5.59
C ILE A 47 -2.21 7.91 -4.20
N THR A 48 -2.54 9.03 -3.56
CA THR A 48 -3.19 9.06 -2.25
C THR A 48 -4.37 10.04 -2.23
N ARG A 49 -5.09 10.09 -1.12
CA ARG A 49 -6.16 11.07 -0.92
C ARG A 49 -5.60 12.43 -0.47
N LYS A 50 -6.10 13.50 -1.03
CA LYS A 50 -5.82 14.87 -0.59
C LYS A 50 -6.53 15.12 0.76
N LYS A 51 -5.78 15.09 1.87
CA LYS A 51 -6.34 15.25 3.22
C LYS A 51 -6.61 16.71 3.62
N TYR A 52 -5.87 17.65 3.05
CA TYR A 52 -5.98 19.07 3.40
C TYR A 52 -6.00 19.95 2.15
N PRO A 53 -6.79 21.05 2.15
CA PRO A 53 -6.96 21.91 0.96
C PRO A 53 -5.66 22.57 0.49
N HIS A 54 -4.74 22.87 1.42
CA HIS A 54 -3.46 23.52 1.11
C HIS A 54 -2.41 22.61 0.48
N LEU A 55 -2.63 21.28 0.47
CA LEU A 55 -1.69 20.34 -0.17
C LEU A 55 -1.82 20.42 -1.69
N GLU A 56 -0.70 20.36 -2.38
CA GLU A 56 -0.69 20.29 -3.85
C GLU A 56 -1.24 18.94 -4.33
N GLU A 57 -1.97 18.95 -5.43
CA GLU A 57 -2.54 17.74 -6.03
C GLU A 57 -1.52 16.93 -6.83
N TYR A 58 -0.48 17.58 -7.31
CA TYR A 58 0.60 16.96 -8.06
C TYR A 58 1.96 17.49 -7.61
N ILE A 59 2.92 16.57 -7.45
CA ILE A 59 4.32 16.88 -7.17
C ILE A 59 5.19 15.94 -8.03
N SER A 60 6.08 16.49 -8.85
CA SER A 60 7.17 15.70 -9.43
C SER A 60 8.27 15.57 -8.39
N MET A 61 8.27 14.48 -7.64
CA MET A 61 9.20 14.30 -6.51
C MET A 61 10.62 14.02 -6.96
N THR A 62 10.77 13.21 -8.02
CA THR A 62 12.05 12.86 -8.64
C THR A 62 11.82 12.53 -10.12
N PRO A 63 12.88 12.38 -10.94
CA PRO A 63 12.74 12.00 -12.36
C PRO A 63 12.00 10.65 -12.59
N VAL A 64 11.87 9.83 -11.55
CA VAL A 64 11.20 8.53 -11.62
C VAL A 64 9.96 8.44 -10.74
N CYS A 65 9.58 9.51 -10.02
CA CYS A 65 8.47 9.53 -9.08
C CYS A 65 7.53 10.71 -9.33
N ASP A 66 6.33 10.42 -9.80
CA ASP A 66 5.21 11.34 -9.85
C ASP A 66 4.27 11.05 -8.68
N PHE A 67 3.89 12.09 -7.94
CA PHE A 67 3.06 11.98 -6.75
C PHE A 67 1.75 12.74 -6.94
N TYR A 68 0.63 12.07 -6.74
CA TYR A 68 -0.71 12.64 -6.90
C TYR A 68 -1.53 12.51 -5.63
N ARG A 69 -2.29 13.56 -5.33
CA ARG A 69 -3.34 13.56 -4.31
C ARG A 69 -4.69 13.74 -4.98
N ILE A 70 -5.56 12.73 -4.93
CA ILE A 70 -6.92 12.83 -5.46
C ILE A 70 -7.83 13.54 -4.46
N ASN A 71 -8.59 14.49 -4.97
CA ASN A 71 -9.56 15.26 -4.18
C ASN A 71 -10.91 14.56 -4.20
N LEU A 72 -11.33 14.05 -3.05
CA LEU A 72 -12.61 13.36 -2.85
C LEU A 72 -13.67 14.27 -2.21
N GLY A 73 -13.34 15.54 -1.94
CA GLY A 73 -14.26 16.54 -1.40
C GLY A 73 -14.22 16.73 0.12
N ASP A 74 -13.89 15.68 0.87
CA ASP A 74 -13.81 15.75 2.33
C ASP A 74 -12.39 16.02 2.81
N TRP A 75 -12.27 16.91 3.80
CA TRP A 75 -11.00 17.31 4.38
C TRP A 75 -10.77 16.67 5.74
N GLY A 76 -9.50 16.56 6.12
CA GLY A 76 -9.10 15.99 7.40
C GLY A 76 -9.12 14.45 7.44
N PRO A 77 -9.06 13.87 8.64
CA PRO A 77 -9.24 12.45 8.85
C PRO A 77 -10.65 12.01 8.42
N ILE A 78 -10.75 10.98 7.62
CA ILE A 78 -12.01 10.32 7.27
C ILE A 78 -11.97 8.94 7.93
N ASP A 79 -13.11 8.55 8.50
CA ASP A 79 -13.26 7.19 8.97
C ASP A 79 -12.96 6.20 7.83
N LYS A 80 -12.18 5.18 8.15
CA LYS A 80 -11.76 4.19 7.16
C LYS A 80 -12.96 3.52 6.50
N ASP A 81 -14.04 3.36 7.23
CA ASP A 81 -15.23 2.70 6.72
C ASP A 81 -16.06 3.58 5.77
N VAL A 82 -15.92 4.91 5.89
CA VAL A 82 -16.56 5.86 4.96
C VAL A 82 -15.82 5.92 3.62
N LEU A 83 -14.52 5.69 3.61
CA LEU A 83 -13.70 5.86 2.41
C LEU A 83 -14.11 4.92 1.26
N GLN A 84 -14.72 3.77 1.54
CA GLN A 84 -15.28 2.88 0.52
C GLN A 84 -16.35 3.56 -0.36
N ASN A 85 -17.10 4.53 0.17
CA ASN A 85 -18.14 5.24 -0.57
C ASN A 85 -17.56 6.06 -1.74
N TYR A 86 -16.26 6.34 -1.71
CA TYR A 86 -15.54 7.07 -2.75
C TYR A 86 -14.88 6.15 -3.79
N HIS A 87 -15.16 4.85 -3.77
CA HIS A 87 -14.50 3.87 -4.65
C HIS A 87 -14.61 4.25 -6.14
N LEU A 88 -15.82 4.48 -6.64
CA LEU A 88 -16.02 4.84 -8.05
C LEU A 88 -15.34 6.15 -8.40
N ARG A 89 -15.50 7.18 -7.55
CA ARG A 89 -14.89 8.48 -7.79
C ARG A 89 -13.36 8.41 -7.76
N SER A 90 -12.80 7.63 -6.84
CA SER A 90 -11.35 7.40 -6.78
C SER A 90 -10.85 6.71 -8.05
N LYS A 91 -11.57 5.70 -8.54
CA LYS A 91 -11.23 4.99 -9.77
C LYS A 91 -11.23 5.91 -10.99
N GLU A 92 -12.26 6.76 -11.15
CA GLU A 92 -12.34 7.74 -12.23
C GLU A 92 -11.15 8.70 -12.24
N LEU A 93 -10.81 9.28 -11.07
CA LEU A 93 -9.69 10.20 -10.93
C LEU A 93 -8.34 9.52 -11.21
N ILE A 94 -8.18 8.27 -10.79
CA ILE A 94 -6.96 7.50 -11.10
C ILE A 94 -6.85 7.27 -12.60
N ILE A 95 -7.92 6.88 -13.27
CA ILE A 95 -7.94 6.69 -14.73
C ILE A 95 -7.59 8.00 -15.46
N GLU A 96 -8.14 9.13 -14.99
CA GLU A 96 -7.80 10.46 -15.55
C GLU A 96 -6.29 10.76 -15.39
N ILE A 97 -5.71 10.47 -14.22
CA ILE A 97 -4.26 10.63 -14.01
C ILE A 97 -3.49 9.74 -14.98
N LEU A 98 -3.82 8.45 -15.06
CA LEU A 98 -3.11 7.49 -15.91
C LEU A 98 -3.23 7.78 -17.40
N SER A 99 -4.30 8.44 -17.84
CA SER A 99 -4.48 8.86 -19.24
C SER A 99 -3.43 9.86 -19.74
N LYS A 100 -2.72 10.53 -18.82
CA LYS A 100 -1.62 11.45 -19.13
C LYS A 100 -0.34 10.70 -19.54
N TYR A 101 -0.22 9.42 -19.20
CA TYR A 101 0.95 8.57 -19.47
C TYR A 101 0.73 7.74 -20.74
N LYS A 102 0.87 8.40 -21.90
CA LYS A 102 0.69 7.75 -23.21
C LYS A 102 1.80 6.72 -23.47
N ASP A 103 1.44 5.64 -24.14
CA ASP A 103 2.38 4.57 -24.53
C ASP A 103 3.14 3.94 -23.34
N CYS A 104 2.53 3.95 -22.17
CA CYS A 104 3.06 3.33 -20.96
C CYS A 104 2.29 2.07 -20.58
N SER A 105 2.94 1.18 -19.83
CA SER A 105 2.30 0.04 -19.17
C SER A 105 2.34 0.23 -17.66
N PHE A 106 1.37 -0.34 -16.98
CA PHE A 106 1.20 -0.20 -15.54
C PHE A 106 1.20 -1.55 -14.84
N ILE A 107 1.80 -1.57 -13.65
CA ILE A 107 1.63 -2.61 -12.64
C ILE A 107 1.07 -1.89 -11.42
N PHE A 108 0.02 -2.42 -10.79
CA PHE A 108 -0.56 -1.78 -9.64
C PHE A 108 0.01 -2.38 -8.34
N HIS A 109 0.21 -1.51 -7.35
CA HIS A 109 0.56 -1.89 -5.98
C HIS A 109 -0.40 -1.18 -5.03
N SER A 110 -1.04 -1.90 -4.15
CA SER A 110 -1.99 -1.35 -3.20
C SER A 110 -1.64 -1.70 -1.76
N SER A 111 -2.02 -0.82 -0.84
CA SER A 111 -1.93 -1.04 0.60
C SER A 111 -3.30 -0.83 1.22
N TYR A 112 -3.70 -1.74 2.09
CA TYR A 112 -5.01 -1.74 2.73
C TYR A 112 -6.19 -2.02 1.79
N TRP A 113 -7.31 -2.55 2.31
CA TRP A 113 -8.36 -3.16 1.49
C TRP A 113 -9.07 -2.21 0.51
N GLN A 114 -9.36 -0.93 0.87
CA GLN A 114 -9.99 0.00 -0.07
C GLN A 114 -9.11 0.29 -1.29
N SER A 115 -7.82 0.46 -1.07
CA SER A 115 -6.86 0.59 -2.17
C SER A 115 -6.71 -0.73 -2.94
N GLY A 116 -6.87 -1.87 -2.25
CA GLY A 116 -6.90 -3.21 -2.86
C GLY A 116 -8.05 -3.38 -3.85
N MET A 117 -9.25 -2.94 -3.49
CA MET A 117 -10.41 -2.94 -4.41
C MET A 117 -10.13 -2.13 -5.68
N LEU A 118 -9.53 -0.94 -5.54
CA LEU A 118 -9.14 -0.10 -6.67
C LEU A 118 -8.10 -0.78 -7.55
N ALA A 119 -7.06 -1.35 -6.96
CA ALA A 119 -6.02 -2.05 -7.69
C ALA A 119 -6.55 -3.27 -8.45
N TYR A 120 -7.46 -4.05 -7.85
CA TYR A 120 -8.15 -5.15 -8.50
C TYR A 120 -8.92 -4.68 -9.74
N ASP A 121 -9.75 -3.65 -9.61
CA ASP A 121 -10.56 -3.13 -10.70
C ASP A 121 -9.71 -2.54 -11.84
N LEU A 122 -8.68 -1.78 -11.49
CA LEU A 122 -7.77 -1.16 -12.45
C LEU A 122 -6.91 -2.22 -13.16
N ALA A 123 -6.39 -3.21 -12.45
CA ALA A 123 -5.63 -4.30 -13.05
C ALA A 123 -6.46 -5.05 -14.09
N LYS A 124 -7.74 -5.33 -13.78
CA LYS A 124 -8.69 -5.93 -14.73
C LYS A 124 -8.92 -5.04 -15.95
N GLN A 125 -9.13 -3.74 -15.75
CA GLN A 125 -9.37 -2.78 -16.84
C GLN A 125 -8.17 -2.62 -17.76
N TYR A 126 -6.95 -2.53 -17.17
CA TYR A 126 -5.69 -2.39 -17.92
C TYR A 126 -5.08 -3.72 -18.38
N LYS A 127 -5.76 -4.86 -18.12
CA LYS A 127 -5.31 -6.22 -18.47
C LYS A 127 -3.89 -6.51 -17.98
N THR A 128 -3.63 -6.19 -16.73
CA THR A 128 -2.36 -6.35 -16.04
C THR A 128 -2.58 -7.02 -14.68
N PHE A 129 -1.53 -7.14 -13.88
CA PHE A 129 -1.62 -7.66 -12.53
C PHE A 129 -1.42 -6.57 -11.47
N TYR A 130 -1.70 -6.91 -10.23
CA TYR A 130 -1.36 -6.09 -9.08
C TYR A 130 -0.73 -6.93 -7.99
N VAL A 131 -0.02 -6.25 -7.11
CA VAL A 131 0.47 -6.76 -5.83
C VAL A 131 -0.22 -6.01 -4.70
N HIS A 132 -0.37 -6.66 -3.55
CA HIS A 132 -1.06 -6.05 -2.42
C HIS A 132 -0.26 -6.23 -1.14
N THR A 133 -0.01 -5.13 -0.41
CA THR A 133 0.60 -5.16 0.91
C THR A 133 -0.47 -5.29 1.98
N ILE A 134 -0.34 -6.31 2.82
CA ILE A 134 -1.22 -6.54 3.95
C ILE A 134 -0.72 -5.70 5.13
N LEU A 135 -1.50 -4.72 5.53
CA LEU A 135 -1.23 -3.91 6.73
C LEU A 135 -2.09 -4.35 7.92
N SER A 136 -3.19 -5.03 7.65
CA SER A 136 -4.05 -5.70 8.62
C SER A 136 -5.09 -6.52 7.87
N ASN A 137 -5.67 -7.55 8.50
CA ASN A 137 -6.72 -8.37 7.91
C ASN A 137 -7.97 -8.43 8.79
N ALA A 138 -9.13 -8.57 8.16
CA ALA A 138 -10.42 -8.52 8.84
C ALA A 138 -10.76 -9.82 9.57
N LYS A 139 -10.38 -10.99 9.05
CA LYS A 139 -10.64 -12.28 9.73
C LYS A 139 -9.93 -12.36 11.08
N LYS A 140 -8.73 -11.78 11.19
CA LYS A 140 -8.06 -11.68 12.49
C LYS A 140 -8.81 -10.75 13.45
N LYS A 141 -9.36 -9.65 12.96
CA LYS A 141 -10.18 -8.74 13.78
C LYS A 141 -11.47 -9.42 14.23
N GLU A 142 -12.12 -10.17 13.36
CA GLU A 142 -13.32 -10.95 13.70
C GLU A 142 -13.04 -11.95 14.83
N GLN A 143 -11.90 -12.65 14.78
CA GLN A 143 -11.48 -13.57 15.86
C GLN A 143 -11.28 -12.88 17.21
N THR A 144 -10.97 -11.59 17.23
CA THR A 144 -10.83 -10.79 18.46
C THR A 144 -12.12 -10.17 18.95
N GLY A 145 -13.27 -10.52 18.34
CA GLY A 145 -14.61 -10.12 18.78
C GLY A 145 -15.24 -8.93 18.07
N ALA A 146 -14.61 -8.41 17.03
CA ALA A 146 -15.22 -7.35 16.20
C ALA A 146 -16.23 -7.96 15.21
N ILE A 147 -17.52 -7.95 15.55
CA ILE A 147 -18.62 -8.53 14.73
C ILE A 147 -19.48 -7.40 14.14
N GLU A 148 -18.88 -6.38 13.57
CA GLU A 148 -19.62 -5.32 12.90
C GLU A 148 -19.87 -5.68 11.42
N ASP A 149 -20.97 -5.20 10.84
CA ASP A 149 -21.32 -5.47 9.42
C ASP A 149 -20.20 -5.02 8.48
N ILE A 150 -19.50 -3.95 8.80
CA ILE A 150 -18.34 -3.48 8.05
C ILE A 150 -17.20 -4.50 8.04
N VAL A 151 -16.99 -5.24 9.12
CA VAL A 151 -15.97 -6.30 9.21
C VAL A 151 -16.31 -7.43 8.24
N LYS A 152 -17.58 -7.84 8.17
CA LYS A 152 -18.05 -8.89 7.23
C LYS A 152 -17.88 -8.44 5.79
N GLN A 153 -18.28 -7.20 5.48
CA GLN A 153 -18.09 -6.63 4.15
C GLN A 153 -16.61 -6.61 3.78
N ARG A 154 -15.76 -6.16 4.71
CA ARG A 154 -14.32 -6.12 4.52
C ARG A 154 -13.73 -7.51 4.28
N ILE A 155 -14.17 -8.56 5.01
CA ILE A 155 -13.74 -9.95 4.79
C ILE A 155 -14.05 -10.36 3.35
N HIS A 156 -15.27 -10.12 2.87
CA HIS A 156 -15.68 -10.44 1.51
C HIS A 156 -14.78 -9.76 0.46
N GLU A 157 -14.48 -8.47 0.63
CA GLU A 157 -13.60 -7.76 -0.31
C GLU A 157 -12.15 -8.22 -0.20
N GLU A 158 -11.64 -8.49 1.01
CA GLU A 158 -10.28 -9.02 1.21
C GLU A 158 -10.11 -10.40 0.57
N GLU A 159 -11.09 -11.30 0.69
CA GLU A 159 -11.06 -12.60 0.01
C GLU A 159 -10.89 -12.44 -1.51
N LYS A 160 -11.64 -11.53 -2.11
CA LYS A 160 -11.54 -11.21 -3.53
C LYS A 160 -10.18 -10.59 -3.89
N ILE A 161 -9.73 -9.61 -3.11
CA ILE A 161 -8.45 -8.94 -3.33
C ILE A 161 -7.29 -9.96 -3.25
N PHE A 162 -7.27 -10.76 -2.20
CA PHE A 162 -6.16 -11.68 -1.94
C PHE A 162 -6.11 -12.84 -2.95
N ALA A 163 -7.27 -13.36 -3.35
CA ALA A 163 -7.35 -14.42 -4.34
C ALA A 163 -6.88 -14.01 -5.74
N HIS A 164 -6.91 -12.72 -6.09
CA HIS A 164 -6.58 -12.22 -7.42
C HIS A 164 -5.27 -11.43 -7.48
N ALA A 165 -4.68 -11.09 -6.35
CA ALA A 165 -3.36 -10.48 -6.32
C ALA A 165 -2.31 -11.47 -6.83
N LYS A 166 -1.40 -11.00 -7.69
CA LYS A 166 -0.28 -11.84 -8.13
C LYS A 166 0.62 -12.21 -6.96
N TYR A 167 0.86 -11.25 -6.07
CA TYR A 167 1.60 -11.45 -4.83
C TYR A 167 0.96 -10.65 -3.70
N LEU A 168 0.97 -11.25 -2.51
CA LEU A 168 0.67 -10.59 -1.24
C LEU A 168 1.96 -10.35 -0.48
N ILE A 169 2.19 -9.11 -0.08
CA ILE A 169 3.37 -8.71 0.67
C ILE A 169 3.02 -8.71 2.15
N CYS A 170 3.69 -9.57 2.89
CA CYS A 170 3.54 -9.73 4.33
C CYS A 170 4.74 -9.13 5.06
N SER A 171 4.51 -8.44 6.16
CA SER A 171 5.55 -7.80 6.97
C SER A 171 6.25 -8.75 7.94
N SER A 172 5.67 -9.92 8.21
CA SER A 172 6.16 -10.90 9.17
C SER A 172 5.78 -12.33 8.81
N LEU A 173 6.49 -13.31 9.38
CA LEU A 173 6.13 -14.71 9.27
C LEU A 173 4.75 -15.03 9.89
N SER A 174 4.37 -14.31 10.95
CA SER A 174 3.03 -14.44 11.54
C SER A 174 1.95 -14.06 10.53
N GLU A 175 2.16 -13.00 9.76
CA GLU A 175 1.23 -12.55 8.73
C GLU A 175 1.13 -13.53 7.56
N ILE A 176 2.26 -14.17 7.17
CA ILE A 176 2.27 -15.27 6.20
C ILE A 176 1.39 -16.43 6.69
N ASN A 177 1.57 -16.87 7.94
CA ASN A 177 0.78 -17.95 8.52
C ASN A 177 -0.72 -17.58 8.56
N GLU A 178 -1.05 -16.34 8.95
CA GLU A 178 -2.43 -15.84 8.94
C GLU A 178 -3.06 -15.88 7.52
N MET A 179 -2.30 -15.54 6.49
CA MET A 179 -2.82 -15.60 5.12
C MET A 179 -3.08 -17.04 4.67
N GLN A 180 -2.22 -17.98 5.05
CA GLN A 180 -2.43 -19.39 4.75
C GLN A 180 -3.62 -19.98 5.54
N GLU A 181 -3.68 -19.72 6.84
CA GLU A 181 -4.69 -20.31 7.73
C GLU A 181 -6.08 -19.68 7.53
N LEU A 182 -6.17 -18.35 7.42
CA LEU A 182 -7.44 -17.64 7.41
C LEU A 182 -8.01 -17.43 6.00
N TYR A 183 -7.15 -17.26 5.00
CA TYR A 183 -7.56 -16.95 3.63
C TYR A 183 -7.18 -18.03 2.62
N ALA A 184 -6.56 -19.14 3.06
CA ALA A 184 -6.13 -20.26 2.23
C ALA A 184 -5.24 -19.84 1.03
N ILE A 185 -4.40 -18.82 1.22
CA ILE A 185 -3.51 -18.31 0.16
C ILE A 185 -2.32 -19.26 -0.01
N PRO A 186 -2.01 -19.71 -1.23
CA PRO A 186 -0.86 -20.55 -1.51
C PRO A 186 0.47 -19.85 -1.18
N PRO A 187 1.48 -20.58 -0.65
CA PRO A 187 2.77 -20.01 -0.25
C PRO A 187 3.49 -19.25 -1.36
N GLU A 188 3.35 -19.71 -2.60
CA GLU A 188 3.99 -19.11 -3.78
C GLU A 188 3.46 -17.71 -4.14
N HIS A 189 2.31 -17.32 -3.58
CA HIS A 189 1.75 -15.97 -3.71
C HIS A 189 2.14 -15.05 -2.55
N LEU A 190 2.86 -15.54 -1.54
CA LEU A 190 3.23 -14.80 -0.35
C LEU A 190 4.70 -14.36 -0.38
N ILE A 191 4.95 -13.09 -0.20
CA ILE A 191 6.30 -12.51 -0.14
C ILE A 191 6.51 -11.91 1.23
N LEU A 192 7.54 -12.37 1.93
CA LEU A 192 7.98 -11.76 3.17
C LEU A 192 8.83 -10.53 2.88
N ALA A 193 8.31 -9.36 3.20
CA ALA A 193 9.06 -8.12 3.13
C ALA A 193 8.87 -7.33 4.42
N GLY A 194 9.83 -7.38 5.29
CA GLY A 194 9.82 -6.67 6.58
C GLY A 194 9.75 -5.15 6.40
N LEU A 195 9.23 -4.48 7.41
CA LEU A 195 9.23 -3.03 7.46
C LEU A 195 10.67 -2.54 7.65
N LYS A 196 11.07 -1.56 6.82
CA LYS A 196 12.37 -0.90 7.00
C LYS A 196 12.32 -0.02 8.24
N VAL A 197 13.34 -0.13 9.07
CA VAL A 197 13.55 0.76 10.19
C VAL A 197 14.51 1.86 9.76
N ASP A 198 14.12 3.12 9.94
CA ASP A 198 14.99 4.25 9.67
C ASP A 198 15.94 4.46 10.88
N TYR A 199 17.18 4.03 10.70
CA TYR A 199 18.22 4.11 11.74
C TYR A 199 18.61 5.54 12.13
N HIS A 200 18.32 6.53 11.31
CA HIS A 200 18.58 7.93 11.65
C HIS A 200 17.69 8.45 12.78
N TYR A 201 16.54 7.78 13.00
CA TYR A 201 15.57 8.16 14.02
C TYR A 201 15.42 7.15 15.16
N LEU A 202 15.91 5.93 14.98
CA LEU A 202 15.82 4.87 15.99
C LEU A 202 17.24 4.46 16.40
N TYR A 203 17.75 5.05 17.47
CA TYR A 203 18.95 4.53 18.11
C TYR A 203 18.63 3.19 18.76
N PRO A 204 19.44 2.13 18.51
CA PRO A 204 19.25 0.88 19.21
C PRO A 204 19.42 1.14 20.71
N ALA A 205 18.38 0.95 21.50
CA ALA A 205 18.52 0.81 22.92
C ALA A 205 19.31 -0.49 23.15
N TYR A 206 20.56 -0.38 23.50
CA TYR A 206 21.39 -1.53 23.86
C TYR A 206 20.76 -2.20 25.08
N ASN A 207 20.13 -3.36 24.87
CA ASN A 207 19.87 -4.24 25.98
C ASN A 207 21.19 -4.87 26.41
N THR A 208 21.29 -5.29 27.66
CA THR A 208 22.49 -5.86 28.30
C THR A 208 22.99 -7.16 27.66
N ARG A 209 22.46 -7.60 26.52
CA ARG A 209 22.82 -8.84 25.80
C ARG A 209 23.46 -8.62 24.42
N GLY A 210 23.63 -7.39 23.95
CA GLY A 210 24.45 -7.08 22.75
C GLY A 210 23.99 -7.61 21.40
N GLU A 211 22.78 -8.18 21.29
CA GLU A 211 22.27 -8.72 20.03
C GLU A 211 21.20 -7.78 19.43
N VAL A 212 21.56 -7.09 18.36
CA VAL A 212 20.60 -6.42 17.49
C VAL A 212 20.44 -7.27 16.24
N ARG A 213 19.34 -8.02 16.12
CA ARG A 213 18.98 -8.69 14.86
C ARG A 213 18.20 -7.70 13.99
N ILE A 214 18.87 -7.18 12.99
CA ILE A 214 18.27 -6.30 12.00
C ILE A 214 18.12 -7.08 10.71
N ASN A 215 16.90 -7.46 10.37
CA ASN A 215 16.61 -8.04 9.07
C ASN A 215 16.46 -6.93 8.03
N THR A 216 17.44 -6.81 7.15
CA THR A 216 17.45 -5.88 6.00
C THR A 216 16.65 -6.48 4.85
N LEU A 217 15.33 -6.58 4.98
CA LEU A 217 14.45 -7.14 3.93
C LEU A 217 13.94 -6.10 2.93
N GLY A 218 14.32 -4.83 3.06
CA GLY A 218 13.86 -3.76 2.18
C GLY A 218 14.26 -3.87 0.70
N ASN A 219 15.33 -4.63 0.39
CA ASN A 219 15.77 -4.82 -0.99
C ASN A 219 14.86 -5.80 -1.78
N THR A 220 14.10 -6.62 -1.09
CA THR A 220 13.41 -7.79 -1.66
C THR A 220 12.25 -7.42 -2.57
N ILE A 221 11.51 -6.36 -2.26
CA ILE A 221 10.29 -5.99 -3.04
C ILE A 221 10.67 -5.46 -4.41
N ALA A 222 11.65 -4.56 -4.49
CA ALA A 222 12.06 -3.96 -5.74
C ALA A 222 12.65 -5.02 -6.70
N GLU A 223 13.53 -5.89 -6.18
CA GLU A 223 14.23 -6.91 -6.96
C GLU A 223 13.33 -8.09 -7.37
N GLN A 224 12.44 -8.54 -6.51
CA GLN A 224 11.60 -9.73 -6.78
C GLN A 224 10.31 -9.44 -7.57
N ILE A 225 9.80 -8.22 -7.51
CA ILE A 225 8.49 -7.89 -8.07
C ILE A 225 8.58 -7.00 -9.30
N TYR A 226 9.51 -6.04 -9.32
CA TYR A 226 9.49 -4.96 -10.31
C TYR A 226 10.64 -4.99 -11.33
N LEU A 227 11.72 -5.72 -11.05
CA LEU A 227 12.81 -5.97 -11.99
C LEU A 227 12.59 -7.29 -12.74
#